data_8525a2c5c72a3053535bf32f331c5879
#
_entry.id   8525a2c5c72a3053535bf32f331c5879
#
_cell.length_a   1.000
_cell.length_b   1.000
_cell.length_c   1.000
_cell.angle_alpha   90.00
_cell.angle_beta   90.00
_cell.angle_gamma   90.00
#
_symmetry.space_group_name_H-M   'P 1'
#
loop_
_entity.id
_entity.type
_entity.pdbx_description
1 polymer ?
#
loop_
_entity_poly.entity_id
_entity_poly.type
_entity_poly.pdbx_seq_one_letter_code
_entity_poly.pdbx_strand_id
1 'polypeptide(L)'
;LADDRFWFVQPDGELDSWLLAHRYGYDVTISDPHSRVLQLQGPKSLAIINAASDGAIDAAMGYFHAGFYNLGGQRVFVSRTGWSGELGYEIYTRGAATDCPRLCEWLMQCGAPHGLMFGSMQSLNIRRIEAGILDSGSDFDSAMMPAEAGLSRFVDGENTGFIGREAVLATHCENRIFGLLCAGHVPAGGSPVRAGDEEVGIVTTGAHSPEFDAGIGYVRFANTGAWQGRDLHITSGDGARHECRIVTLPFYDPDKQLVRMARLDGDPS
;
A
#
# COMPACT_ATOMS: atom_id res chain seq x y z
N LEU A 1 1.14 17.90 11.29
CA LEU A 1 0.66 19.21 10.79
C LEU A 1 1.19 20.37 11.63
N ALA A 2 1.33 20.17 12.92
CA ALA A 2 1.93 21.05 13.91
C ALA A 2 2.35 20.20 15.12
N ASP A 3 3.04 20.78 16.09
CA ASP A 3 3.55 20.06 17.26
C ASP A 3 2.44 19.37 18.08
N ASP A 4 1.23 19.91 18.01
CA ASP A 4 0.02 19.45 18.71
C ASP A 4 -1.10 18.97 17.80
N ARG A 5 -0.84 18.83 16.48
CA ARG A 5 -1.85 18.43 15.49
C ARG A 5 -1.33 17.37 14.56
N PHE A 6 -2.00 16.24 14.56
CA PHE A 6 -1.65 15.06 13.76
C PHE A 6 -2.80 14.69 12.81
N TRP A 7 -2.49 14.24 11.63
CA TRP A 7 -3.38 13.52 10.74
C TRP A 7 -2.98 12.06 10.70
N PHE A 8 -3.90 11.18 11.02
CA PHE A 8 -3.78 9.76 10.77
C PHE A 8 -4.53 9.44 9.48
N VAL A 9 -3.88 8.69 8.59
CA VAL A 9 -4.48 8.20 7.35
C VAL A 9 -4.59 6.70 7.46
N GLN A 10 -5.83 6.24 7.51
CA GLN A 10 -6.15 4.83 7.53
C GLN A 10 -7.35 4.60 6.60
N PRO A 11 -7.20 3.82 5.52
CA PRO A 11 -8.29 3.56 4.59
C PRO A 11 -9.39 2.69 5.20
N ASP A 12 -9.01 1.76 6.07
CA ASP A 12 -9.90 0.77 6.69
C ASP A 12 -9.62 0.64 8.17
N GLY A 13 -10.61 0.10 8.91
CA GLY A 13 -10.52 -0.14 10.34
C GLY A 13 -11.18 0.94 11.19
N GLU A 14 -11.13 0.75 12.50
CA GLU A 14 -11.84 1.56 13.50
C GLU A 14 -10.86 2.42 14.33
N LEU A 15 -9.92 3.09 13.66
CA LEU A 15 -8.90 3.90 14.36
C LEU A 15 -9.53 5.04 15.16
N ASP A 16 -10.58 5.66 14.66
CA ASP A 16 -11.33 6.69 15.38
C ASP A 16 -11.91 6.16 16.68
N SER A 17 -12.54 4.99 16.65
CA SER A 17 -13.07 4.30 17.84
C SER A 17 -11.95 3.92 18.81
N TRP A 18 -10.82 3.44 18.29
CA TRP A 18 -9.64 3.14 19.08
C TRP A 18 -9.09 4.38 19.78
N LEU A 19 -8.90 5.47 19.05
CA LEU A 19 -8.42 6.74 19.59
C LEU A 19 -9.39 7.31 20.65
N LEU A 20 -10.70 7.25 20.38
CA LEU A 20 -11.74 7.68 21.31
C LEU A 20 -11.70 6.86 22.61
N ALA A 21 -11.49 5.55 22.53
CA ALA A 21 -11.41 4.68 23.71
C ALA A 21 -10.17 4.97 24.58
N HIS A 22 -9.06 5.41 23.96
CA HIS A 22 -7.79 5.63 24.65
C HIS A 22 -7.51 7.10 25.02
N ARG A 23 -8.43 8.03 24.72
CA ARG A 23 -8.22 9.45 25.01
C ARG A 23 -8.37 9.84 26.47
N TYR A 24 -8.87 8.93 27.33
CA TYR A 24 -9.11 9.25 28.72
C TYR A 24 -7.83 9.69 29.44
N GLY A 25 -7.88 10.85 30.12
CA GLY A 25 -6.73 11.44 30.80
C GLY A 25 -5.86 12.36 29.93
N TYR A 26 -6.21 12.53 28.63
CA TYR A 26 -5.52 13.43 27.71
C TYR A 26 -6.43 14.58 27.29
N ASP A 27 -5.89 15.79 27.19
CA ASP A 27 -6.57 16.94 26.58
C ASP A 27 -6.41 16.90 25.06
N VAL A 28 -7.22 16.05 24.40
CA VAL A 28 -7.18 15.85 22.97
C VAL A 28 -8.57 15.90 22.34
N THR A 29 -8.66 16.49 21.15
CA THR A 29 -9.84 16.46 20.29
C THR A 29 -9.58 15.56 19.10
N ILE A 30 -10.49 14.61 18.87
CA ILE A 30 -10.46 13.69 17.72
C ILE A 30 -11.61 14.05 16.80
N SER A 31 -11.32 14.24 15.52
CA SER A 31 -12.32 14.61 14.51
C SER A 31 -11.96 14.04 13.15
N ASP A 32 -12.98 13.69 12.36
CA ASP A 32 -12.83 13.37 10.94
C ASP A 32 -12.74 14.68 10.13
N PRO A 33 -11.65 14.92 9.39
CA PRO A 33 -11.53 16.09 8.51
C PRO A 33 -12.37 15.97 7.23
N HIS A 34 -13.07 14.88 7.01
CA HIS A 34 -13.81 14.57 5.78
C HIS A 34 -12.97 14.73 4.51
N SER A 35 -11.70 14.34 4.61
CA SER A 35 -10.76 14.36 3.48
C SER A 35 -11.12 13.28 2.47
N ARG A 36 -10.92 13.61 1.19
CA ARG A 36 -10.89 12.63 0.10
C ARG A 36 -9.48 12.59 -0.46
N VAL A 37 -9.08 11.43 -0.96
CA VAL A 37 -7.71 11.21 -1.47
C VAL A 37 -7.77 10.97 -2.96
N LEU A 38 -6.96 11.72 -3.71
CA LEU A 38 -6.62 11.43 -5.09
C LEU A 38 -5.20 10.86 -5.12
N GLN A 39 -5.00 9.76 -5.82
CA GLN A 39 -3.67 9.17 -6.02
C GLN A 39 -3.19 9.48 -7.44
N LEU A 40 -2.06 10.17 -7.54
CA LEU A 40 -1.33 10.41 -8.78
C LEU A 40 -0.11 9.49 -8.77
N GLN A 41 -0.13 8.41 -9.56
CA GLN A 41 0.86 7.35 -9.49
C GLN A 41 1.49 7.10 -10.86
N GLY A 42 2.75 6.68 -10.88
CA GLY A 42 3.49 6.29 -12.06
C GLY A 42 4.72 7.16 -12.34
N PRO A 43 5.57 6.78 -13.30
CA PRO A 43 6.90 7.38 -13.50
C PRO A 43 6.87 8.87 -13.87
N LYS A 44 5.78 9.35 -14.43
CA LYS A 44 5.60 10.77 -14.80
C LYS A 44 4.87 11.62 -13.75
N SER A 45 4.55 11.05 -12.60
CA SER A 45 3.80 11.73 -11.55
C SER A 45 4.52 12.97 -11.02
N LEU A 46 5.88 12.97 -10.98
CA LEU A 46 6.64 14.14 -10.57
C LEU A 46 6.46 15.30 -11.56
N ALA A 47 6.56 15.06 -12.86
CA ALA A 47 6.38 16.11 -13.87
C ALA A 47 4.97 16.72 -13.79
N ILE A 48 3.98 15.87 -13.58
CA ILE A 48 2.57 16.29 -13.47
C ILE A 48 2.33 17.12 -12.20
N ILE A 49 2.79 16.65 -11.04
CA ILE A 49 2.58 17.38 -9.78
C ILE A 49 3.38 18.66 -9.72
N ASN A 50 4.58 18.70 -10.33
CA ASN A 50 5.38 19.90 -10.48
C ASN A 50 4.62 20.97 -11.29
N ALA A 51 4.09 20.58 -12.46
CA ALA A 51 3.25 21.47 -13.26
C ALA A 51 1.98 21.92 -12.53
N ALA A 52 1.31 20.98 -11.81
CA ALA A 52 0.07 21.28 -11.10
C ALA A 52 0.27 22.23 -9.90
N SER A 53 1.48 22.27 -9.34
CA SER A 53 1.87 23.11 -8.19
C SER A 53 2.68 24.36 -8.57
N ASP A 54 2.74 24.70 -9.86
CA ASP A 54 3.55 25.82 -10.37
C ASP A 54 5.04 25.71 -9.93
N GLY A 55 5.58 24.48 -9.92
CA GLY A 55 6.97 24.21 -9.53
C GLY A 55 7.21 24.07 -8.03
N ALA A 56 6.17 24.24 -7.18
CA ALA A 56 6.35 24.18 -5.72
C ALA A 56 6.65 22.77 -5.18
N ILE A 57 6.29 21.73 -5.94
CA ILE A 57 6.66 20.35 -5.66
C ILE A 57 7.63 19.90 -6.75
N ASP A 58 8.84 19.56 -6.36
CA ASP A 58 9.93 19.15 -7.23
C ASP A 58 10.63 17.87 -6.75
N ALA A 59 11.76 17.54 -7.35
CA ALA A 59 12.55 16.36 -7.02
C ALA A 59 13.13 16.38 -5.59
N ALA A 60 13.20 17.55 -4.94
CA ALA A 60 13.72 17.68 -3.58
C ALA A 60 12.70 17.17 -2.52
N MET A 61 11.42 17.06 -2.88
CA MET A 61 10.44 16.44 -1.98
C MET A 61 10.77 14.96 -1.78
N GLY A 62 11.22 14.57 -0.61
CA GLY A 62 11.62 13.21 -0.27
C GLY A 62 10.42 12.24 -0.19
N TYR A 63 10.70 10.94 -0.36
CA TYR A 63 9.72 9.88 -0.11
C TYR A 63 9.27 9.91 1.36
N PHE A 64 7.97 9.77 1.61
CA PHE A 64 7.30 10.00 2.91
C PHE A 64 7.34 11.45 3.41
N HIS A 65 7.75 12.42 2.59
CA HIS A 65 7.56 13.83 2.93
C HIS A 65 6.17 14.30 2.50
N ALA A 66 5.63 15.26 3.24
CA ALA A 66 4.30 15.80 3.00
C ALA A 66 4.23 17.28 3.39
N GLY A 67 3.27 17.99 2.80
CA GLY A 67 3.05 19.40 3.11
C GLY A 67 1.79 19.96 2.47
N PHE A 68 1.48 21.21 2.81
CA PHE A 68 0.40 21.94 2.16
C PHE A 68 0.90 22.68 0.93
N TYR A 69 0.26 22.43 -0.21
CA TYR A 69 0.57 23.01 -1.49
C TYR A 69 -0.67 23.60 -2.14
N ASN A 70 -0.48 24.51 -3.09
CA ASN A 70 -1.55 25.08 -3.90
C ASN A 70 -1.58 24.34 -5.25
N LEU A 71 -2.67 23.67 -5.57
CA LEU A 71 -2.89 23.00 -6.84
C LEU A 71 -4.12 23.66 -7.51
N GLY A 72 -3.90 24.34 -8.65
CA GLY A 72 -4.99 25.00 -9.38
C GLY A 72 -5.76 26.04 -8.56
N GLY A 73 -5.08 26.77 -7.68
CA GLY A 73 -5.68 27.76 -6.80
C GLY A 73 -6.34 27.19 -5.54
N GLN A 74 -6.19 25.89 -5.27
CA GLN A 74 -6.76 25.24 -4.10
C GLN A 74 -5.65 24.70 -3.18
N ARG A 75 -5.73 25.04 -1.89
CA ARG A 75 -4.79 24.56 -0.90
C ARG A 75 -5.18 23.16 -0.45
N VAL A 76 -4.31 22.17 -0.74
CA VAL A 76 -4.46 20.75 -0.40
C VAL A 76 -3.23 20.25 0.34
N PHE A 77 -3.34 19.10 0.98
CA PHE A 77 -2.19 18.43 1.58
C PHE A 77 -1.67 17.36 0.61
N VAL A 78 -0.40 17.40 0.28
CA VAL A 78 0.21 16.45 -0.66
C VAL A 78 1.29 15.68 0.07
N SER A 79 1.23 14.35 -0.04
CA SER A 79 2.26 13.43 0.44
C SER A 79 2.91 12.71 -0.73
N ARG A 80 4.24 12.59 -0.70
CA ARG A 80 4.95 11.72 -1.64
C ARG A 80 4.90 10.29 -1.13
N THR A 81 3.74 9.69 -1.29
CA THR A 81 3.36 8.32 -0.90
C THR A 81 2.45 7.72 -1.96
N GLY A 82 2.17 6.43 -1.84
CA GLY A 82 1.24 5.74 -2.72
C GLY A 82 1.14 4.26 -2.41
N TRP A 83 0.14 3.63 -2.99
CA TRP A 83 -0.16 2.22 -2.79
C TRP A 83 0.07 1.37 -4.05
N SER A 84 0.90 1.88 -4.97
CA SER A 84 1.19 1.23 -6.26
C SER A 84 2.60 0.62 -6.35
N GLY A 85 3.49 1.00 -5.45
CA GLY A 85 4.92 0.69 -5.58
C GLY A 85 5.66 1.54 -6.61
N GLU A 86 4.97 2.46 -7.27
CA GLU A 86 5.53 3.43 -8.21
C GLU A 86 5.83 4.76 -7.54
N LEU A 87 6.60 5.61 -8.23
CA LEU A 87 6.68 7.03 -7.88
C LEU A 87 5.28 7.62 -7.88
N GLY A 88 4.92 8.32 -6.82
CA GLY A 88 3.58 8.85 -6.74
C GLY A 88 3.34 9.81 -5.59
N TYR A 89 2.16 10.41 -5.65
CA TYR A 89 1.68 11.40 -4.69
C TYR A 89 0.25 11.09 -4.30
N GLU A 90 -0.05 11.30 -3.04
CA GLU A 90 -1.41 11.30 -2.50
C GLU A 90 -1.80 12.72 -2.18
N ILE A 91 -2.94 13.15 -2.71
CA ILE A 91 -3.46 14.51 -2.62
C ILE A 91 -4.71 14.47 -1.77
N TYR A 92 -4.62 15.02 -0.57
CA TYR A 92 -5.69 15.01 0.43
C TYR A 92 -6.46 16.31 0.39
N THR A 93 -7.75 16.21 0.18
CA THR A 93 -8.66 17.36 0.17
C THR A 93 -8.91 17.88 1.59
N ARG A 94 -9.39 19.10 1.71
CA ARG A 94 -9.71 19.75 2.99
C ARG A 94 -11.22 19.78 3.24
N GLY A 95 -11.88 18.64 3.07
CA GLY A 95 -13.34 18.55 3.21
C GLY A 95 -14.05 19.52 2.28
N ALA A 96 -15.04 20.25 2.79
CA ALA A 96 -15.83 21.23 2.03
C ALA A 96 -15.05 22.45 1.51
N ALA A 97 -13.81 22.67 1.98
CA ALA A 97 -12.96 23.75 1.49
C ALA A 97 -12.27 23.44 0.15
N THR A 98 -12.43 22.22 -0.38
CA THR A 98 -11.85 21.79 -1.66
C THR A 98 -12.96 21.48 -2.65
N ASP A 99 -12.93 22.15 -3.80
CA ASP A 99 -13.74 21.81 -4.97
C ASP A 99 -13.06 20.62 -5.69
N CYS A 100 -13.51 19.41 -5.36
CA CYS A 100 -12.92 18.16 -5.87
C CYS A 100 -13.03 18.03 -7.39
N PRO A 101 -14.18 18.33 -8.06
CA PRO A 101 -14.26 18.31 -9.52
C PRO A 101 -13.22 19.22 -10.17
N ARG A 102 -13.13 20.46 -9.74
CA ARG A 102 -12.17 21.43 -10.28
C ARG A 102 -10.71 21.00 -10.04
N LEU A 103 -10.40 20.42 -8.88
CA LEU A 103 -9.07 19.87 -8.59
C LEU A 103 -8.73 18.72 -9.54
N CYS A 104 -9.67 17.81 -9.77
CA CYS A 104 -9.50 16.70 -10.69
C CYS A 104 -9.29 17.18 -12.13
N GLU A 105 -10.11 18.13 -12.61
CA GLU A 105 -9.95 18.74 -13.93
C GLU A 105 -8.57 19.41 -14.09
N TRP A 106 -8.11 20.13 -13.09
CA TRP A 106 -6.79 20.76 -13.08
C TRP A 106 -5.67 19.74 -13.21
N LEU A 107 -5.71 18.67 -12.42
CA LEU A 107 -4.73 17.58 -12.50
C LEU A 107 -4.74 16.91 -13.87
N MET A 108 -5.93 16.65 -14.43
CA MET A 108 -6.06 16.07 -15.78
C MET A 108 -5.51 17.01 -16.87
N GLN A 109 -5.72 18.32 -16.76
CA GLN A 109 -5.16 19.31 -17.69
C GLN A 109 -3.62 19.32 -17.63
N CYS A 110 -3.04 19.37 -16.42
CA CYS A 110 -1.59 19.31 -16.23
C CYS A 110 -1.01 17.97 -16.67
N GLY A 111 -1.74 16.89 -16.51
CA GLY A 111 -1.30 15.54 -16.84
C GLY A 111 -1.47 15.14 -18.31
N ALA A 112 -2.31 15.84 -19.07
CA ALA A 112 -2.59 15.49 -20.47
C ALA A 112 -1.34 15.41 -21.36
N PRO A 113 -0.37 16.36 -21.28
CA PRO A 113 0.87 16.28 -22.05
C PRO A 113 1.75 15.06 -21.68
N HIS A 114 1.54 14.52 -20.50
CA HIS A 114 2.29 13.37 -19.96
C HIS A 114 1.55 12.04 -20.12
N GLY A 115 0.35 12.05 -20.72
CA GLY A 115 -0.46 10.85 -20.93
C GLY A 115 -1.16 10.37 -19.65
N LEU A 116 -1.51 11.28 -18.72
CA LEU A 116 -2.29 10.95 -17.54
C LEU A 116 -3.65 10.36 -17.94
N MET A 117 -4.00 9.26 -17.33
CA MET A 117 -5.29 8.59 -17.52
C MET A 117 -5.90 8.23 -16.15
N PHE A 118 -7.21 8.12 -16.11
CA PHE A 118 -7.88 7.55 -14.94
C PHE A 118 -7.52 6.07 -14.78
N GLY A 119 -7.04 5.70 -13.59
CA GLY A 119 -6.86 4.32 -13.18
C GLY A 119 -8.09 3.80 -12.42
N SER A 120 -8.32 2.49 -12.49
CA SER A 120 -9.33 1.82 -11.67
C SER A 120 -8.72 1.32 -10.35
N MET A 121 -9.58 1.08 -9.34
CA MET A 121 -9.15 0.37 -8.12
C MET A 121 -8.60 -1.02 -8.43
N GLN A 122 -9.09 -1.68 -9.48
CA GLN A 122 -8.56 -2.97 -9.93
C GLN A 122 -7.12 -2.85 -10.43
N SER A 123 -6.79 -1.82 -11.23
CA SER A 123 -5.41 -1.60 -11.68
C SER A 123 -4.47 -1.28 -10.52
N LEU A 124 -4.94 -0.47 -9.56
CA LEU A 124 -4.18 -0.20 -8.34
C LEU A 124 -3.96 -1.48 -7.51
N ASN A 125 -4.97 -2.33 -7.38
CA ASN A 125 -4.85 -3.60 -6.67
C ASN A 125 -3.82 -4.53 -7.33
N ILE A 126 -3.78 -4.61 -8.66
CA ILE A 126 -2.74 -5.38 -9.38
C ILE A 126 -1.35 -4.83 -9.02
N ARG A 127 -1.16 -3.52 -9.11
CA ARG A 127 0.14 -2.89 -8.83
C ARG A 127 0.58 -3.07 -7.38
N ARG A 128 -0.32 -2.94 -6.40
CA ARG A 128 0.03 -3.16 -5.00
C ARG A 128 0.47 -4.60 -4.73
N ILE A 129 -0.19 -5.58 -5.39
CA ILE A 129 0.19 -7.00 -5.27
C ILE A 129 1.60 -7.21 -5.85
N GLU A 130 1.86 -6.74 -7.07
CA GLU A 130 3.19 -6.80 -7.69
C GLU A 130 4.27 -6.18 -6.79
N ALA A 131 3.98 -5.05 -6.15
CA ALA A 131 4.89 -4.33 -5.27
C ALA A 131 5.03 -4.91 -3.85
N GLY A 132 4.32 -6.00 -3.53
CA GLY A 132 4.37 -6.64 -2.22
C GLY A 132 3.74 -5.80 -1.10
N ILE A 133 2.76 -4.95 -1.42
CA ILE A 133 2.05 -4.11 -0.45
C ILE A 133 0.81 -4.87 0.03
N LEU A 134 0.77 -5.16 1.31
CA LEU A 134 -0.34 -5.88 1.93
C LEU A 134 -1.53 -4.94 2.16
N ASP A 135 -2.71 -5.55 2.18
CA ASP A 135 -3.98 -4.89 2.46
C ASP A 135 -4.54 -5.38 3.79
N SER A 136 -4.87 -4.43 4.67
CA SER A 136 -5.46 -4.72 5.98
C SER A 136 -6.89 -5.23 5.80
N GLY A 137 -7.23 -6.31 6.47
CA GLY A 137 -8.54 -6.97 6.39
C GLY A 137 -8.59 -8.10 5.36
N SER A 138 -7.82 -8.04 4.28
CA SER A 138 -7.73 -9.14 3.31
C SER A 138 -6.49 -10.00 3.50
N ASP A 139 -5.30 -9.40 3.54
CA ASP A 139 -4.03 -10.13 3.62
C ASP A 139 -3.62 -10.45 5.05
N PHE A 140 -3.87 -9.52 5.96
CA PHE A 140 -3.68 -9.66 7.41
C PHE A 140 -4.80 -8.97 8.18
N ASP A 141 -4.95 -9.32 9.43
CA ASP A 141 -5.97 -8.77 10.33
C ASP A 141 -5.42 -8.63 11.76
N SER A 142 -6.28 -8.17 12.68
CA SER A 142 -5.93 -7.95 14.09
C SER A 142 -5.59 -9.23 14.88
N ALA A 143 -5.79 -10.41 14.30
CA ALA A 143 -5.40 -11.69 14.90
C ALA A 143 -3.95 -12.08 14.61
N MET A 144 -3.24 -11.28 13.79
CA MET A 144 -1.84 -11.51 13.44
C MET A 144 -0.91 -10.51 14.11
N MET A 145 0.25 -11.00 14.56
CA MET A 145 1.33 -10.13 15.00
C MET A 145 2.01 -9.47 13.79
N PRO A 146 2.56 -8.25 13.91
CA PRO A 146 3.29 -7.60 12.83
C PRO A 146 4.38 -8.46 12.20
N ALA A 147 5.09 -9.26 13.01
CA ALA A 147 6.13 -10.17 12.52
C ALA A 147 5.56 -11.30 11.65
N GLU A 148 4.38 -11.82 11.95
CA GLU A 148 3.72 -12.85 11.14
C GLU A 148 3.29 -12.33 9.77
N ALA A 149 3.00 -11.02 9.67
CA ALA A 149 2.71 -10.34 8.42
C ALA A 149 3.97 -9.83 7.69
N GLY A 150 5.18 -10.07 8.22
CA GLY A 150 6.42 -9.56 7.65
C GLY A 150 6.61 -8.04 7.85
N LEU A 151 5.91 -7.44 8.81
CA LEU A 151 5.87 -6.00 9.06
C LEU A 151 6.76 -5.55 10.23
N SER A 152 7.62 -6.41 10.77
CA SER A 152 8.50 -6.10 11.92
C SER A 152 9.33 -4.84 11.70
N ARG A 153 9.74 -4.54 10.47
CA ARG A 153 10.53 -3.34 10.12
C ARG A 153 9.81 -2.02 10.40
N PHE A 154 8.48 -2.06 10.60
CA PHE A 154 7.67 -0.88 10.92
C PHE A 154 7.42 -0.74 12.42
N VAL A 155 7.93 -1.66 13.23
CA VAL A 155 7.82 -1.62 14.68
C VAL A 155 9.14 -1.11 15.26
N ASP A 156 9.10 0.08 15.86
CA ASP A 156 10.24 0.65 16.56
C ASP A 156 10.32 0.06 17.97
N GLY A 157 11.16 -0.96 18.15
CA GLY A 157 11.38 -1.63 19.44
C GLY A 157 12.04 -0.74 20.50
N GLU A 158 12.73 0.33 20.11
CA GLU A 158 13.34 1.31 21.02
C GLU A 158 12.29 2.27 21.62
N ASN A 159 11.18 2.47 20.94
CA ASN A 159 10.07 3.23 21.48
C ASN A 159 9.44 2.49 22.67
N THR A 160 9.47 3.09 23.85
CA THR A 160 8.96 2.47 25.08
C THR A 160 7.50 2.80 25.38
N GLY A 161 6.87 3.69 24.60
CA GLY A 161 5.59 4.30 24.94
C GLY A 161 4.37 3.82 24.17
N PHE A 162 4.44 2.72 23.40
CA PHE A 162 3.27 2.28 22.64
C PHE A 162 2.52 1.10 23.32
N ILE A 163 1.20 1.07 23.10
CA ILE A 163 0.32 0.02 23.62
C ILE A 163 0.63 -1.30 22.90
N GLY A 164 0.77 -2.38 23.68
CA GLY A 164 1.08 -3.71 23.16
C GLY A 164 2.56 -4.02 22.95
N ARG A 165 3.47 -3.09 23.31
CA ARG A 165 4.91 -3.26 23.16
C ARG A 165 5.42 -4.58 23.73
N GLU A 166 5.05 -4.91 24.97
CA GLU A 166 5.51 -6.13 25.63
C GLU A 166 5.10 -7.38 24.84
N ALA A 167 3.85 -7.43 24.37
CA ALA A 167 3.36 -8.55 23.58
C ALA A 167 4.12 -8.68 22.25
N VAL A 168 4.35 -7.57 21.55
CA VAL A 168 5.06 -7.56 20.27
C VAL A 168 6.51 -8.00 20.41
N LEU A 169 7.21 -7.55 21.46
CA LEU A 169 8.62 -7.86 21.68
C LEU A 169 8.84 -9.27 22.30
N ALA A 170 7.88 -9.76 23.08
CA ALA A 170 7.97 -11.09 23.69
C ALA A 170 7.65 -12.23 22.70
N THR A 171 6.96 -11.92 21.60
CA THR A 171 6.53 -12.94 20.65
C THR A 171 7.58 -13.15 19.57
N HIS A 172 8.26 -14.28 19.64
CA HIS A 172 9.17 -14.76 18.58
C HIS A 172 8.33 -15.46 17.51
N CYS A 173 7.83 -14.72 16.54
CA CYS A 173 7.14 -15.29 15.39
C CYS A 173 7.82 -14.87 14.08
N GLU A 174 7.70 -15.76 13.09
CA GLU A 174 8.24 -15.57 11.76
C GLU A 174 7.13 -15.21 10.79
N ASN A 175 7.50 -14.67 9.64
CA ASN A 175 6.58 -14.32 8.58
C ASN A 175 5.80 -15.54 8.08
N ARG A 176 4.49 -15.35 7.89
CA ARG A 176 3.56 -16.37 7.36
C ARG A 176 2.94 -15.95 6.03
N ILE A 177 3.24 -14.72 5.55
CA ILE A 177 2.70 -14.20 4.29
C ILE A 177 3.81 -14.21 3.24
N PHE A 178 3.53 -14.88 2.13
CA PHE A 178 4.45 -15.00 1.00
C PHE A 178 3.73 -14.68 -0.31
N GLY A 179 4.51 -14.39 -1.34
CA GLY A 179 4.02 -14.32 -2.70
C GLY A 179 3.84 -15.71 -3.30
N LEU A 180 2.95 -15.82 -4.25
CA LEU A 180 2.80 -17.02 -5.10
C LEU A 180 2.70 -16.61 -6.56
N LEU A 181 3.29 -17.43 -7.43
CA LEU A 181 3.26 -17.32 -8.88
C LEU A 181 2.59 -18.56 -9.46
N CYS A 182 1.58 -18.37 -10.30
CA CYS A 182 0.84 -19.43 -10.98
C CYS A 182 0.88 -19.21 -12.48
N ALA A 183 1.49 -20.12 -13.21
CA ALA A 183 1.43 -20.10 -14.66
C ALA A 183 0.03 -20.53 -15.13
N GLY A 184 -0.61 -19.71 -15.97
CA GLY A 184 -1.88 -20.04 -16.61
C GLY A 184 -3.12 -20.06 -15.71
N HIS A 185 -3.00 -19.63 -14.45
CA HIS A 185 -4.14 -19.52 -13.53
C HIS A 185 -4.04 -18.28 -12.66
N VAL A 186 -5.14 -17.58 -12.46
CA VAL A 186 -5.23 -16.44 -11.55
C VAL A 186 -5.72 -16.91 -10.19
N PRO A 187 -4.90 -16.78 -9.14
CA PRO A 187 -5.29 -17.20 -7.79
C PRO A 187 -6.52 -16.42 -7.30
N ALA A 188 -7.48 -17.10 -6.71
CA ALA A 188 -8.64 -16.46 -6.10
C ALA A 188 -8.50 -16.42 -4.59
N GLY A 189 -8.82 -15.28 -3.96
CA GLY A 189 -8.90 -15.17 -2.51
C GLY A 189 -9.82 -16.24 -1.91
N GLY A 190 -9.39 -16.85 -0.80
CA GLY A 190 -10.09 -17.96 -0.18
C GLY A 190 -9.72 -19.35 -0.72
N SER A 191 -8.95 -19.45 -1.80
CA SER A 191 -8.52 -20.77 -2.33
C SER A 191 -7.51 -21.43 -1.41
N PRO A 192 -7.67 -22.73 -1.08
CA PRO A 192 -6.69 -23.46 -0.26
C PRO A 192 -5.38 -23.70 -1.04
N VAL A 193 -4.26 -23.50 -0.35
CA VAL A 193 -2.91 -23.84 -0.83
C VAL A 193 -2.49 -25.13 -0.16
N ARG A 194 -2.02 -26.10 -0.95
CA ARG A 194 -1.74 -27.47 -0.49
C ARG A 194 -0.34 -27.95 -0.82
N ALA A 195 0.20 -28.71 0.11
CA ALA A 195 1.41 -29.53 -0.07
C ALA A 195 0.97 -31.01 -0.17
N GLY A 196 0.88 -31.55 -1.37
CA GLY A 196 0.19 -32.83 -1.57
C GLY A 196 -1.30 -32.71 -1.24
N ASP A 197 -1.78 -33.53 -0.30
CA ASP A 197 -3.19 -33.47 0.15
C ASP A 197 -3.39 -32.60 1.41
N GLU A 198 -2.32 -32.14 2.02
CA GLU A 198 -2.37 -31.30 3.22
C GLU A 198 -2.61 -29.84 2.86
N GLU A 199 -3.61 -29.22 3.48
CA GLU A 199 -3.84 -27.78 3.38
C GLU A 199 -2.86 -27.06 4.32
N VAL A 200 -2.00 -26.23 3.74
CA VAL A 200 -0.94 -25.53 4.48
C VAL A 200 -1.16 -24.03 4.57
N GLY A 201 -2.08 -23.48 3.79
CA GLY A 201 -2.38 -22.06 3.77
C GLY A 201 -3.58 -21.70 2.90
N ILE A 202 -3.87 -20.42 2.84
CA ILE A 202 -4.97 -19.87 2.07
C ILE A 202 -4.49 -18.69 1.22
N VAL A 203 -4.96 -18.58 -0.01
CA VAL A 203 -4.77 -17.40 -0.85
C VAL A 203 -5.55 -16.25 -0.23
N THR A 204 -4.91 -15.12 0.06
CA THR A 204 -5.59 -13.95 0.60
C THR A 204 -6.04 -13.00 -0.50
N THR A 205 -5.19 -12.83 -1.52
CA THR A 205 -5.47 -11.99 -2.68
C THR A 205 -4.79 -12.57 -3.92
N GLY A 206 -5.31 -12.25 -5.10
CA GLY A 206 -4.70 -12.64 -6.36
C GLY A 206 -5.17 -11.81 -7.53
N ALA A 207 -4.34 -11.75 -8.56
CA ALA A 207 -4.60 -11.04 -9.80
C ALA A 207 -3.75 -11.62 -10.94
N HIS A 208 -4.13 -11.32 -12.19
CA HIS A 208 -3.21 -11.46 -13.32
C HIS A 208 -2.26 -10.27 -13.33
N SER A 209 -0.96 -10.54 -13.34
CA SER A 209 0.06 -9.52 -13.50
C SER A 209 0.45 -9.37 -14.95
N PRO A 210 0.27 -8.19 -15.56
CA PRO A 210 0.83 -7.91 -16.89
C PRO A 210 2.36 -7.90 -16.91
N GLU A 211 2.99 -7.55 -15.80
CA GLU A 211 4.46 -7.50 -15.67
C GLU A 211 5.09 -8.89 -15.76
N PHE A 212 4.46 -9.89 -15.14
CA PHE A 212 4.97 -11.27 -15.11
C PHE A 212 4.27 -12.19 -16.14
N ASP A 213 3.24 -11.71 -16.82
CA ASP A 213 2.33 -12.51 -17.65
C ASP A 213 1.88 -13.81 -16.95
N ALA A 214 1.53 -13.68 -15.67
CA ALA A 214 1.19 -14.79 -14.79
C ALA A 214 0.14 -14.40 -13.75
N GLY A 215 -0.51 -15.39 -13.16
CA GLY A 215 -1.26 -15.19 -11.94
C GLY A 215 -0.30 -14.99 -10.78
N ILE A 216 -0.51 -13.89 -10.04
CA ILE A 216 0.22 -13.59 -8.80
C ILE A 216 -0.76 -13.45 -7.64
N GLY A 217 -0.29 -13.64 -6.44
CA GLY A 217 -1.11 -13.42 -5.25
C GLY A 217 -0.31 -13.55 -3.97
N TYR A 218 -1.01 -13.43 -2.86
CA TYR A 218 -0.42 -13.71 -1.55
C TYR A 218 -1.06 -14.94 -0.95
N VAL A 219 -0.24 -15.68 -0.20
CA VAL A 219 -0.65 -16.81 0.62
C VAL A 219 -0.35 -16.51 2.06
N ARG A 220 -1.32 -16.77 2.93
CA ARG A 220 -1.14 -16.80 4.38
C ARG A 220 -1.07 -18.25 4.82
N PHE A 221 0.11 -18.69 5.26
CA PHE A 221 0.32 -20.05 5.76
C PHE A 221 -0.26 -20.20 7.17
N ALA A 222 -0.75 -21.39 7.48
CA ALA A 222 -1.25 -21.74 8.82
C ALA A 222 -0.13 -21.71 9.87
N ASN A 223 1.07 -22.11 9.47
CA ASN A 223 2.24 -22.19 10.34
C ASN A 223 3.44 -21.48 9.71
N THR A 224 4.39 -21.07 10.54
CA THR A 224 5.71 -20.61 10.09
C THR A 224 6.48 -21.77 9.45
N GLY A 225 7.42 -21.46 8.55
CA GLY A 225 8.23 -22.49 7.91
C GLY A 225 9.04 -21.96 6.72
N ALA A 226 9.93 -22.81 6.21
CA ALA A 226 10.73 -22.54 5.03
C ALA A 226 9.90 -22.73 3.75
N TRP A 227 9.01 -21.80 3.48
CA TRP A 227 8.05 -21.88 2.36
C TRP A 227 8.63 -21.39 1.04
N GLN A 228 9.56 -20.43 1.08
CA GLN A 228 10.17 -19.85 -0.11
C GLN A 228 10.76 -20.90 -1.04
N GLY A 229 10.48 -20.79 -2.33
CA GLY A 229 10.99 -21.66 -3.38
C GLY A 229 10.30 -23.02 -3.49
N ARG A 230 9.31 -23.31 -2.64
CA ARG A 230 8.53 -24.55 -2.72
C ARG A 230 7.51 -24.46 -3.85
N ASP A 231 7.33 -25.58 -4.54
CA ASP A 231 6.27 -25.80 -5.50
C ASP A 231 5.09 -26.46 -4.74
N LEU A 232 3.96 -25.78 -4.74
CA LEU A 232 2.71 -26.18 -4.10
C LEU A 232 1.60 -26.15 -5.14
N HIS A 233 0.36 -26.41 -4.74
CA HIS A 233 -0.77 -26.20 -5.63
C HIS A 233 -1.94 -25.49 -4.95
N ILE A 234 -2.68 -24.75 -5.74
CA ILE A 234 -3.95 -24.13 -5.34
C ILE A 234 -5.07 -25.06 -5.82
N THR A 235 -6.08 -25.22 -4.98
CA THR A 235 -7.32 -25.88 -5.41
C THR A 235 -8.37 -24.81 -5.71
N SER A 236 -8.80 -24.70 -6.97
CA SER A 236 -9.85 -23.78 -7.37
C SER A 236 -11.26 -24.29 -6.95
N GLY A 237 -12.27 -23.41 -7.04
CA GLY A 237 -13.64 -23.72 -6.58
C GLY A 237 -14.31 -24.89 -7.34
N ASP A 238 -13.84 -25.24 -8.54
CA ASP A 238 -14.27 -26.41 -9.31
C ASP A 238 -13.48 -27.69 -8.98
N GLY A 239 -12.55 -27.61 -8.02
CA GLY A 239 -11.69 -28.72 -7.58
C GLY A 239 -10.44 -28.96 -8.43
N ALA A 240 -10.19 -28.12 -9.44
CA ALA A 240 -8.98 -28.24 -10.25
C ALA A 240 -7.73 -27.84 -9.43
N ARG A 241 -6.61 -28.50 -9.73
CA ARG A 241 -5.30 -28.21 -9.10
C ARG A 241 -4.46 -27.38 -10.06
N HIS A 242 -3.90 -26.29 -9.54
CA HIS A 242 -3.04 -25.38 -10.29
C HIS A 242 -1.71 -25.23 -9.56
N GLU A 243 -0.63 -25.59 -10.24
CA GLU A 243 0.72 -25.47 -9.69
C GLU A 243 1.04 -24.00 -9.39
N CYS A 244 1.67 -23.75 -8.26
CA CYS A 244 2.15 -22.44 -7.86
C CYS A 244 3.51 -22.54 -7.16
N ARG A 245 4.34 -21.54 -7.39
CA ARG A 245 5.64 -21.38 -6.75
C ARG A 245 5.58 -20.31 -5.68
N ILE A 246 6.08 -20.61 -4.50
CA ILE A 246 6.13 -19.67 -3.38
C ILE A 246 7.38 -18.81 -3.50
N VAL A 247 7.19 -17.49 -3.40
CA VAL A 247 8.25 -16.49 -3.52
C VAL A 247 8.20 -15.52 -2.34
N THR A 248 9.32 -14.82 -2.10
CA THR A 248 9.36 -13.71 -1.16
C THR A 248 8.66 -12.48 -1.75
N LEU A 249 8.21 -11.58 -0.89
CA LEU A 249 7.69 -10.27 -1.27
C LEU A 249 8.77 -9.19 -1.06
N PRO A 250 8.79 -8.16 -1.91
CA PRO A 250 7.94 -7.93 -3.08
C PRO A 250 8.35 -8.83 -4.27
N PHE A 251 7.49 -8.90 -5.29
CA PHE A 251 7.81 -9.66 -6.52
C PHE A 251 8.93 -8.99 -7.32
N TYR A 252 9.03 -7.66 -7.28
CA TYR A 252 10.09 -6.87 -7.90
C TYR A 252 10.45 -5.66 -7.02
N ASP A 253 11.52 -4.96 -7.36
CA ASP A 253 12.03 -3.76 -6.66
C ASP A 253 12.13 -3.92 -5.13
N PRO A 254 12.87 -4.93 -4.62
CA PRO A 254 12.97 -5.20 -3.18
C PRO A 254 13.56 -4.02 -2.39
N ASP A 255 14.39 -3.20 -3.04
CA ASP A 255 15.04 -2.04 -2.43
C ASP A 255 14.18 -0.76 -2.49
N LYS A 256 12.97 -0.85 -3.06
CA LYS A 256 12.04 0.29 -3.24
C LYS A 256 12.71 1.47 -3.96
N GLN A 257 13.42 1.20 -5.04
CA GLN A 257 14.09 2.22 -5.83
C GLN A 257 13.10 3.05 -6.65
N LEU A 258 12.08 2.42 -7.23
CA LEU A 258 11.09 3.10 -8.09
C LEU A 258 10.37 4.24 -7.35
N VAL A 259 9.90 4.01 -6.13
CA VAL A 259 9.24 5.06 -5.34
C VAL A 259 10.16 6.20 -4.92
N ARG A 260 11.48 5.97 -4.93
CA ARG A 260 12.48 6.97 -4.54
C ARG A 260 13.07 7.71 -5.72
N MET A 261 12.95 7.18 -6.93
CA MET A 261 13.40 7.83 -8.16
C MET A 261 12.58 9.09 -8.40
N ALA A 262 13.23 10.25 -8.33
CA ALA A 262 12.60 11.53 -8.60
C ALA A 262 13.41 12.22 -9.70
N ARG A 263 13.03 12.02 -10.95
CA ARG A 263 13.63 12.71 -12.08
C ARG A 263 12.54 13.45 -12.85
N LEU A 264 12.78 14.71 -13.17
CA LEU A 264 11.98 15.44 -14.15
C LEU A 264 12.40 14.99 -15.56
N ASP A 265 11.42 14.93 -16.49
CA ASP A 265 11.70 14.64 -17.89
C ASP A 265 12.75 15.65 -18.43
N GLY A 266 13.91 15.14 -18.87
CA GLY A 266 15.01 15.96 -19.37
C GLY A 266 16.26 16.01 -18.48
N ASP A 267 16.25 15.41 -17.30
CA ASP A 267 17.44 15.22 -16.51
C ASP A 267 18.35 14.16 -17.17
N PRO A 268 19.60 14.47 -17.48
CA PRO A 268 20.53 13.48 -18.03
C PRO A 268 20.79 12.37 -17.00
N SER A 269 20.82 11.15 -17.47
CA SER A 269 21.11 9.91 -16.72
C SER A 269 22.47 9.91 -16.04
#